data_3d6132f6dea6f236bd5426d40a78ade4
#
_entry.id   3d6132f6dea6f236bd5426d40a78ade4
#
_cell.length_a   1.000
_cell.length_b   1.000
_cell.length_c   1.000
_cell.angle_alpha   90.00
_cell.angle_beta   90.00
_cell.angle_gamma   90.00
#
_symmetry.space_group_name_H-M   'P 1'
#
loop_
_entity.id
_entity.type
_entity.pdbx_description
1 polymer ?
#
loop_
_entity_poly.entity_id
_entity_poly.type
_entity_poly.pdbx_seq_one_letter_code
_entity_poly.pdbx_strand_id
1 'polypeptide(L)'
;MTTKADELIVIHPAIRWWSAFDSSVKCELSSTAYRSLEGWVLIDPIELNPEALESLLEEAPIKAVFLTNENHARAAEFYRTRFKSAVWSSEKAQKNLEIKVDFTFHQATHFDLEILEIPGATEGEICFIAPEGIAILGDAIVNLPSCEFSLLPAKYAWNEKMNRSSLRALLDHPIEILIFAHGSPLRGKIPERIELLLG
;
A
#
# COMPACT_ATOMS: atom_id res chain seq x y z
N MET A 1 -9.88 -2.42 -19.79
CA MET A 1 -10.17 -1.06 -19.25
C MET A 1 -9.41 -0.93 -17.95
N THR A 2 -8.74 0.18 -17.71
CA THR A 2 -8.03 0.41 -16.45
C THR A 2 -9.06 0.70 -15.36
N THR A 3 -8.95 0.03 -14.21
CA THR A 3 -9.81 0.26 -13.05
C THR A 3 -9.59 1.67 -12.51
N LYS A 4 -10.68 2.43 -12.35
CA LYS A 4 -10.65 3.81 -11.83
C LYS A 4 -11.53 3.93 -10.60
N ALA A 5 -11.09 4.74 -9.64
CA ALA A 5 -11.89 5.09 -8.48
C ALA A 5 -12.54 6.46 -8.66
N ASP A 6 -13.76 6.59 -8.16
CA ASP A 6 -14.58 7.80 -8.28
C ASP A 6 -14.48 8.69 -7.04
N GLU A 7 -14.12 8.13 -5.89
CA GLU A 7 -14.12 8.85 -4.61
C GLU A 7 -12.75 8.86 -3.97
N LEU A 8 -12.42 10.00 -3.37
CA LEU A 8 -11.23 10.21 -2.54
C LEU A 8 -11.67 10.40 -1.09
N ILE A 9 -11.31 9.48 -0.22
CA ILE A 9 -11.75 9.44 1.18
C ILE A 9 -10.62 9.92 2.10
N VAL A 10 -10.94 10.85 3.01
CA VAL A 10 -10.02 11.31 4.03
C VAL A 10 -10.03 10.32 5.19
N ILE A 11 -8.94 9.58 5.37
CA ILE A 11 -8.76 8.67 6.50
C ILE A 11 -8.11 9.39 7.68
N HIS A 12 -7.10 10.20 7.42
CA HIS A 12 -6.33 10.98 8.40
C HIS A 12 -5.89 12.28 7.73
N PRO A 13 -5.56 13.38 8.44
CA PRO A 13 -5.00 14.57 7.79
C PRO A 13 -3.84 14.28 6.82
N ALA A 14 -2.98 13.30 7.15
CA ALA A 14 -1.88 12.86 6.30
C ALA A 14 -2.27 11.77 5.26
N ILE A 15 -3.52 11.27 5.25
CA ILE A 15 -3.92 10.13 4.41
C ILE A 15 -5.15 10.43 3.58
N ARG A 16 -5.04 10.17 2.28
CA ARG A 16 -6.17 10.00 1.36
C ARG A 16 -6.19 8.55 0.89
N TRP A 17 -7.37 7.98 0.82
CA TRP A 17 -7.58 6.58 0.45
C TRP A 17 -8.69 6.49 -0.60
N TRP A 18 -8.55 5.56 -1.53
CA TRP A 18 -9.58 5.25 -2.52
C TRP A 18 -9.56 3.79 -2.90
N SER A 19 -10.69 3.28 -3.37
CA SER A 19 -10.80 1.91 -3.84
C SER A 19 -11.70 1.80 -5.05
N ALA A 20 -11.53 0.70 -5.78
CA ALA A 20 -12.43 0.31 -6.85
C ALA A 20 -12.40 -1.21 -7.05
N PHE A 21 -13.54 -1.77 -7.46
CA PHE A 21 -13.63 -3.18 -7.79
C PHE A 21 -13.03 -3.45 -9.17
N ASP A 22 -12.06 -4.35 -9.24
CA ASP A 22 -11.47 -4.81 -10.49
C ASP A 22 -12.07 -6.14 -10.91
N SER A 23 -12.78 -6.15 -12.05
CA SER A 23 -13.47 -7.32 -12.57
C SER A 23 -12.52 -8.38 -13.13
N SER A 24 -11.28 -8.03 -13.48
CA SER A 24 -10.29 -8.97 -14.04
C SER A 24 -9.72 -9.88 -12.96
N VAL A 25 -9.45 -9.32 -11.79
CA VAL A 25 -8.98 -10.09 -10.62
C VAL A 25 -10.10 -10.41 -9.63
N LYS A 26 -11.33 -9.88 -9.87
CA LYS A 26 -12.54 -10.07 -9.06
C LYS A 26 -12.32 -9.69 -7.59
N CYS A 27 -11.62 -8.60 -7.37
CA CYS A 27 -11.24 -8.13 -6.05
C CYS A 27 -11.34 -6.59 -5.97
N GLU A 28 -11.58 -6.08 -4.77
CA GLU A 28 -11.45 -4.67 -4.48
C GLU A 28 -9.96 -4.32 -4.36
N LEU A 29 -9.54 -3.34 -5.15
CA LEU A 29 -8.21 -2.76 -5.08
C LEU A 29 -8.29 -1.47 -4.29
N SER A 30 -7.37 -1.25 -3.38
CA SER A 30 -7.28 -0.02 -2.59
C SER A 30 -5.92 0.64 -2.78
N SER A 31 -5.89 1.95 -2.68
CA SER A 31 -4.72 2.79 -2.86
C SER A 31 -4.67 3.87 -1.80
N THR A 32 -3.48 4.37 -1.53
CA THR A 32 -3.25 5.37 -0.49
C THR A 32 -2.38 6.50 -1.03
N ALA A 33 -2.72 7.75 -0.68
CA ALA A 33 -1.81 8.88 -0.77
C ALA A 33 -1.41 9.30 0.64
N TYR A 34 -0.11 9.28 0.92
CA TYR A 34 0.49 9.77 2.15
C TYR A 34 1.06 11.18 1.94
N ARG A 35 0.76 12.08 2.85
CA ARG A 35 1.21 13.46 2.83
C ARG A 35 2.56 13.60 3.51
N SER A 36 3.63 13.59 2.74
CA SER A 36 4.98 13.93 3.21
C SER A 36 5.21 15.44 3.23
N LEU A 37 6.34 15.88 3.76
CA LEU A 37 6.76 17.28 3.70
C LEU A 37 6.95 17.80 2.26
N GLU A 38 7.26 16.91 1.30
CA GLU A 38 7.50 17.28 -0.10
C GLU A 38 6.25 17.26 -0.98
N GLY A 39 5.20 16.56 -0.55
CA GLY A 39 3.97 16.37 -1.31
C GLY A 39 3.40 14.96 -1.13
N TRP A 40 2.51 14.56 -2.03
CA TRP A 40 1.90 13.24 -1.99
C TRP A 40 2.84 12.12 -2.46
N VAL A 41 2.94 11.07 -1.66
CA VAL A 41 3.47 9.77 -2.04
C VAL A 41 2.29 8.85 -2.27
N LEU A 42 2.11 8.36 -3.50
CA LEU A 42 1.05 7.42 -3.83
C LEU A 42 1.54 5.99 -3.59
N ILE A 43 0.78 5.19 -2.88
CA ILE A 43 1.12 3.80 -2.56
C ILE A 43 0.13 2.89 -3.27
N ASP A 44 0.65 1.99 -4.10
CA ASP A 44 -0.09 1.02 -4.92
C ASP A 44 -1.25 1.67 -5.71
N PRO A 45 -1.03 2.76 -6.46
CA PRO A 45 -2.11 3.57 -6.97
C PRO A 45 -2.88 2.91 -8.10
N ILE A 46 -4.21 2.85 -7.98
CA ILE A 46 -5.14 2.76 -9.11
C ILE A 46 -5.48 4.17 -9.58
N GLU A 47 -5.95 4.32 -10.82
CA GLU A 47 -6.32 5.62 -11.35
C GLU A 47 -7.48 6.24 -10.57
N LEU A 48 -7.38 7.53 -10.28
CA LEU A 48 -8.51 8.36 -9.87
C LEU A 48 -9.21 8.92 -11.09
N ASN A 49 -10.54 9.12 -10.99
CA ASN A 49 -11.23 9.92 -11.98
C ASN A 49 -10.70 11.38 -11.99
N PRO A 50 -10.97 12.18 -13.04
CA PRO A 50 -10.40 13.52 -13.14
C PRO A 50 -10.73 14.44 -11.96
N GLU A 51 -11.96 14.38 -11.43
CA GLU A 51 -12.44 15.25 -10.36
C GLU A 51 -11.75 14.91 -9.03
N ALA A 52 -11.68 13.63 -8.68
CA ALA A 52 -10.99 13.17 -7.47
C ALA A 52 -9.47 13.42 -7.55
N LEU A 53 -8.89 13.27 -8.76
CA LEU A 53 -7.48 13.58 -8.98
C LEU A 53 -7.19 15.08 -8.83
N GLU A 54 -8.06 15.94 -9.34
CA GLU A 54 -7.93 17.40 -9.19
C GLU A 54 -8.00 17.80 -7.72
N SER A 55 -8.95 17.25 -6.97
CA SER A 55 -9.05 17.48 -5.52
C SER A 55 -7.79 17.08 -4.77
N LEU A 56 -7.15 15.95 -5.14
CA LEU A 56 -5.88 15.53 -4.55
C LEU A 56 -4.74 16.52 -4.88
N LEU A 57 -4.71 17.02 -6.13
CA LEU A 57 -3.67 17.94 -6.60
C LEU A 57 -3.81 19.36 -6.04
N GLU A 58 -5.02 19.80 -5.70
CA GLU A 58 -5.27 21.08 -5.02
C GLU A 58 -4.60 21.11 -3.64
N GLU A 59 -4.50 19.97 -2.97
CA GLU A 59 -3.86 19.89 -1.64
C GLU A 59 -2.32 19.88 -1.76
N ALA A 60 -1.74 19.17 -2.73
CA ALA A 60 -0.31 19.08 -2.95
C ALA A 60 0.08 18.40 -4.27
N PRO A 61 1.32 18.61 -4.76
CA PRO A 61 1.85 17.88 -5.89
C PRO A 61 2.13 16.40 -5.56
N ILE A 62 1.98 15.51 -6.54
CA ILE A 62 2.42 14.12 -6.45
C ILE A 62 3.94 14.07 -6.68
N LYS A 63 4.69 13.49 -5.75
CA LYS A 63 6.16 13.42 -5.75
C LYS A 63 6.71 12.05 -6.09
N ALA A 64 6.10 11.00 -5.57
CA ALA A 64 6.57 9.65 -5.76
C ALA A 64 5.42 8.66 -5.85
N VAL A 65 5.70 7.50 -6.42
CA VAL A 65 4.87 6.31 -6.39
C VAL A 65 5.66 5.20 -5.72
N PHE A 66 5.12 4.64 -4.66
CA PHE A 66 5.68 3.54 -3.89
C PHE A 66 4.89 2.27 -4.14
N LEU A 67 5.57 1.17 -4.39
CA LEU A 67 4.95 -0.14 -4.58
C LEU A 67 5.29 -1.05 -3.40
N THR A 68 4.27 -1.65 -2.81
CA THR A 68 4.43 -2.59 -1.69
C THR A 68 5.00 -3.93 -2.15
N ASN A 69 4.69 -4.34 -3.38
CA ASN A 69 5.18 -5.59 -3.98
C ASN A 69 5.11 -5.56 -5.52
N GLU A 70 5.53 -6.64 -6.17
CA GLU A 70 5.56 -6.78 -7.63
C GLU A 70 4.18 -6.87 -8.30
N ASN A 71 3.12 -7.20 -7.56
CA ASN A 71 1.76 -7.33 -8.12
C ASN A 71 1.03 -5.97 -8.21
N HIS A 72 1.59 -4.93 -7.61
CA HIS A 72 0.91 -3.66 -7.41
C HIS A 72 1.40 -2.52 -8.34
N ALA A 73 1.94 -2.87 -9.51
CA ALA A 73 2.29 -1.88 -10.53
C ALA A 73 1.09 -1.01 -10.96
N ARG A 74 -0.08 -1.61 -11.10
CA ARG A 74 -1.40 -0.95 -11.32
C ARG A 74 -1.28 0.27 -12.25
N ALA A 75 -1.60 1.48 -11.76
CA ALA A 75 -1.51 2.74 -12.51
C ALA A 75 -0.18 3.50 -12.27
N ALA A 76 0.86 2.88 -11.73
CA ALA A 76 2.13 3.56 -11.44
C ALA A 76 2.71 4.25 -12.67
N GLU A 77 2.68 3.61 -13.85
CA GLU A 77 3.21 4.18 -15.09
C GLU A 77 2.40 5.41 -15.56
N PHE A 78 1.07 5.44 -15.31
CA PHE A 78 0.23 6.61 -15.58
C PHE A 78 0.70 7.81 -14.74
N TYR A 79 0.88 7.63 -13.41
CA TYR A 79 1.33 8.69 -12.52
C TYR A 79 2.76 9.11 -12.81
N ARG A 80 3.65 8.16 -13.09
CA ARG A 80 5.03 8.43 -13.49
C ARG A 80 5.11 9.33 -14.71
N THR A 81 4.36 9.01 -15.76
CA THR A 81 4.39 9.74 -17.03
C THR A 81 3.75 11.11 -16.90
N ARG A 82 2.57 11.18 -16.26
CA ARG A 82 1.77 12.41 -16.18
C ARG A 82 2.37 13.45 -15.24
N PHE A 83 2.92 13.02 -14.10
CA PHE A 83 3.40 13.92 -13.02
C PHE A 83 4.92 13.90 -12.87
N LYS A 84 5.62 13.10 -13.66
CA LYS A 84 7.08 12.88 -13.56
C LYS A 84 7.47 12.38 -12.16
N SER A 85 6.59 11.64 -11.52
CA SER A 85 6.78 11.05 -10.20
C SER A 85 7.65 9.81 -10.31
N ALA A 86 8.72 9.72 -9.54
CA ALA A 86 9.57 8.53 -9.54
C ALA A 86 8.84 7.33 -8.95
N VAL A 87 9.03 6.16 -9.57
CA VAL A 87 8.50 4.88 -9.06
C VAL A 87 9.57 4.18 -8.24
N TRP A 88 9.18 3.78 -7.02
CA TRP A 88 10.03 3.11 -6.04
C TRP A 88 9.47 1.73 -5.70
N SER A 89 10.34 0.75 -5.52
CA SER A 89 9.98 -0.59 -5.03
C SER A 89 11.10 -1.21 -4.20
N SER A 90 10.85 -2.38 -3.59
CA SER A 90 11.94 -3.17 -3.03
C SER A 90 12.82 -3.74 -4.15
N GLU A 91 14.08 -4.02 -3.87
CA GLU A 91 15.01 -4.64 -4.84
C GLU A 91 14.51 -6.01 -5.31
N LYS A 92 13.82 -6.75 -4.44
CA LYS A 92 13.26 -8.07 -4.77
C LYS A 92 12.06 -7.94 -5.70
N ALA A 93 11.12 -7.04 -5.37
CA ALA A 93 9.93 -6.82 -6.20
C ALA A 93 10.29 -6.28 -7.59
N GLN A 94 11.32 -5.40 -7.70
CA GLN A 94 11.76 -4.83 -8.96
C GLN A 94 12.07 -5.91 -10.03
N LYS A 95 12.58 -7.07 -9.63
CA LYS A 95 12.98 -8.15 -10.55
C LYS A 95 11.80 -8.73 -11.33
N ASN A 96 10.60 -8.63 -10.78
CA ASN A 96 9.37 -9.21 -11.33
C ASN A 96 8.39 -8.15 -11.85
N LEU A 97 8.70 -6.85 -11.67
CA LEU A 97 7.87 -5.76 -12.17
C LEU A 97 8.07 -5.56 -13.68
N GLU A 98 6.96 -5.48 -14.41
CA GLU A 98 6.95 -5.23 -15.87
C GLU A 98 7.03 -3.76 -16.23
N ILE A 99 7.06 -2.86 -15.23
CA ILE A 99 7.19 -1.42 -15.40
C ILE A 99 8.58 -0.95 -15.02
N LYS A 100 8.95 0.24 -15.48
CA LYS A 100 10.20 0.86 -15.07
C LYS A 100 10.12 1.31 -13.62
N VAL A 101 11.00 0.79 -12.78
CA VAL A 101 11.31 1.29 -11.43
C VAL A 101 12.47 2.27 -11.55
N ASP A 102 12.30 3.47 -11.00
CA ASP A 102 13.34 4.51 -11.05
C ASP A 102 14.34 4.37 -9.90
N PHE A 103 13.86 3.93 -8.72
CA PHE A 103 14.70 3.73 -7.53
C PHE A 103 14.24 2.51 -6.72
N THR A 104 15.19 1.91 -6.01
CA THR A 104 14.89 0.90 -4.97
C THR A 104 15.14 1.49 -3.58
N PHE A 105 14.43 0.96 -2.58
CA PHE A 105 14.62 1.38 -1.20
C PHE A 105 15.95 0.84 -0.67
N HIS A 106 16.86 1.73 -0.28
CA HIS A 106 18.17 1.41 0.30
C HIS A 106 18.34 1.95 1.72
N GLN A 107 17.43 2.82 2.15
CA GLN A 107 17.42 3.41 3.48
C GLN A 107 16.16 2.96 4.21
N ALA A 108 16.22 2.95 5.53
CA ALA A 108 15.08 2.58 6.36
C ALA A 108 13.90 3.58 6.27
N THR A 109 14.15 4.82 5.82
CA THR A 109 13.13 5.87 5.74
C THR A 109 13.24 6.64 4.43
N HIS A 110 12.10 6.86 3.77
CA HIS A 110 11.94 7.70 2.58
C HIS A 110 10.63 8.49 2.68
N PHE A 111 10.67 9.80 2.38
CA PHE A 111 9.50 10.69 2.44
C PHE A 111 8.75 10.60 3.79
N ASP A 112 9.47 10.56 4.90
CA ASP A 112 8.99 10.39 6.27
C ASP A 112 8.33 9.02 6.57
N LEU A 113 8.28 8.11 5.61
CA LEU A 113 7.80 6.74 5.78
C LEU A 113 8.97 5.80 6.10
N GLU A 114 8.85 5.06 7.20
CA GLU A 114 9.74 3.94 7.49
C GLU A 114 9.39 2.76 6.56
N ILE A 115 10.40 2.07 6.05
CA ILE A 115 10.29 0.93 5.16
C ILE A 115 10.55 -0.35 5.96
N LEU A 116 9.52 -1.17 6.12
CA LEU A 116 9.60 -2.44 6.83
C LEU A 116 9.46 -3.60 5.85
N GLU A 117 10.49 -4.44 5.70
CA GLU A 117 10.39 -5.66 4.92
C GLU A 117 9.54 -6.70 5.66
N ILE A 118 8.49 -7.19 5.00
CA ILE A 118 7.55 -8.19 5.52
C ILE A 118 7.33 -9.32 4.51
N PRO A 119 8.41 -10.02 4.08
CA PRO A 119 8.28 -11.05 3.04
C PRO A 119 7.33 -12.16 3.46
N GLY A 120 6.64 -12.74 2.48
CA GLY A 120 5.76 -13.88 2.68
C GLY A 120 4.52 -13.89 1.81
N ALA A 121 3.79 -12.80 1.68
CA ALA A 121 2.77 -12.65 0.65
C ALA A 121 3.44 -12.71 -0.73
N THR A 122 4.44 -11.86 -0.93
CA THR A 122 5.43 -11.96 -2.00
C THR A 122 6.86 -12.01 -1.41
N GLU A 123 7.89 -12.24 -2.24
CA GLU A 123 9.27 -12.20 -1.79
C GLU A 123 9.71 -10.77 -1.45
N GLY A 124 9.23 -9.80 -2.22
CA GLY A 124 9.58 -8.40 -2.12
C GLY A 124 8.60 -7.54 -1.34
N GLU A 125 7.72 -8.15 -0.54
CA GLU A 125 6.69 -7.46 0.22
C GLU A 125 7.27 -6.49 1.24
N ILE A 126 6.75 -5.26 1.24
CA ILE A 126 7.10 -4.21 2.22
C ILE A 126 5.85 -3.56 2.79
N CYS A 127 5.99 -3.05 4.01
CA CYS A 127 5.03 -2.19 4.68
C CYS A 127 5.64 -0.80 4.86
N PHE A 128 4.83 0.24 4.78
CA PHE A 128 5.22 1.61 5.09
C PHE A 128 4.63 2.01 6.43
N ILE A 129 5.46 2.52 7.33
CA ILE A 129 5.04 3.02 8.65
C ILE A 129 5.19 4.54 8.67
N ALA A 130 4.09 5.24 8.85
CA ALA A 130 4.08 6.69 9.02
C ALA A 130 4.22 7.09 10.49
N PRO A 131 4.85 8.25 10.79
CA PRO A 131 5.06 8.74 12.17
C PRO A 131 3.77 8.87 13.00
N GLU A 132 2.63 9.03 12.33
CA GLU A 132 1.31 9.16 12.94
C GLU A 132 0.73 7.83 13.48
N GLY A 133 1.51 6.75 13.53
CA GLY A 133 1.03 5.42 13.92
C GLY A 133 0.16 4.76 12.86
N ILE A 134 0.47 5.00 11.59
CA ILE A 134 -0.27 4.44 10.45
C ILE A 134 0.63 3.46 9.71
N ALA A 135 0.17 2.22 9.56
CA ALA A 135 0.85 1.22 8.73
C ALA A 135 0.06 1.00 7.42
N ILE A 136 0.78 0.93 6.31
CA ILE A 136 0.22 0.73 4.97
C ILE A 136 0.82 -0.56 4.41
N LEU A 137 -0.04 -1.57 4.25
CA LEU A 137 0.31 -2.93 3.83
C LEU A 137 -0.08 -3.18 2.37
N GLY A 138 0.69 -4.05 1.73
CA GLY A 138 0.30 -4.70 0.47
C GLY A 138 -0.63 -5.90 0.71
N ASP A 139 -0.16 -7.09 0.31
CA ASP A 139 -0.96 -8.32 0.32
C ASP A 139 -0.87 -9.12 1.62
N ALA A 140 0.08 -8.84 2.51
CA ALA A 140 0.37 -9.66 3.68
C ALA A 140 -0.85 -9.88 4.59
N ILE A 141 -1.71 -8.86 4.72
CA ILE A 141 -3.02 -8.91 5.37
C ILE A 141 -4.04 -8.23 4.46
N VAL A 142 -5.26 -8.77 4.39
CA VAL A 142 -6.39 -8.20 3.65
C VAL A 142 -7.57 -7.94 4.59
N ASN A 143 -8.44 -6.98 4.24
CA ASN A 143 -9.66 -6.67 5.00
C ASN A 143 -10.86 -6.51 4.05
N LEU A 144 -11.21 -7.59 3.39
CA LEU A 144 -12.27 -7.64 2.39
C LEU A 144 -13.61 -8.09 3.02
N PRO A 145 -14.75 -7.63 2.52
CA PRO A 145 -16.05 -8.10 3.00
C PRO A 145 -16.25 -9.61 2.94
N SER A 146 -15.55 -10.29 2.02
CA SER A 146 -15.65 -11.74 1.81
C SER A 146 -14.81 -12.59 2.78
N CYS A 147 -13.78 -12.04 3.38
CA CYS A 147 -12.88 -12.78 4.28
C CYS A 147 -12.49 -12.00 5.54
N GLU A 148 -13.02 -10.78 5.70
CA GLU A 148 -12.72 -9.89 6.82
C GLU A 148 -11.20 -9.69 7.03
N PHE A 149 -10.79 -9.26 8.23
CA PHE A 149 -9.39 -9.10 8.59
C PHE A 149 -8.67 -10.45 8.70
N SER A 150 -7.88 -10.78 7.69
CA SER A 150 -7.22 -12.09 7.58
C SER A 150 -5.87 -12.00 6.87
N LEU A 151 -5.03 -13.01 7.09
CA LEU A 151 -3.83 -13.20 6.27
C LEU A 151 -4.24 -13.47 4.81
N LEU A 152 -3.37 -13.11 3.88
CA LEU A 152 -3.51 -13.56 2.49
C LEU A 152 -3.69 -15.07 2.45
N PRO A 153 -4.73 -15.60 1.75
CA PRO A 153 -4.92 -17.05 1.67
C PRO A 153 -3.68 -17.76 1.12
N ALA A 154 -3.30 -18.89 1.75
CA ALA A 154 -2.07 -19.63 1.48
C ALA A 154 -1.83 -19.94 -0.02
N LYS A 155 -2.90 -20.15 -0.79
CA LYS A 155 -2.82 -20.41 -2.24
C LYS A 155 -2.28 -19.25 -3.08
N TYR A 156 -2.27 -18.03 -2.50
CA TYR A 156 -1.76 -16.81 -3.14
C TYR A 156 -0.44 -16.36 -2.53
N ALA A 157 -0.11 -16.85 -1.32
CA ALA A 157 1.11 -16.46 -0.63
C ALA A 157 2.33 -17.20 -1.20
N TRP A 158 3.42 -16.46 -1.40
CA TRP A 158 4.71 -17.03 -1.75
C TRP A 158 5.22 -17.98 -0.65
N ASN A 159 5.06 -17.60 0.63
CA ASN A 159 5.42 -18.42 1.79
C ASN A 159 4.59 -18.02 3.03
N GLU A 160 3.55 -18.80 3.34
CA GLU A 160 2.62 -18.53 4.45
C GLU A 160 3.32 -18.45 5.82
N LYS A 161 4.29 -19.34 6.09
CA LYS A 161 5.01 -19.35 7.37
C LYS A 161 5.87 -18.09 7.52
N MET A 162 6.51 -17.67 6.43
CA MET A 162 7.30 -16.45 6.42
C MET A 162 6.40 -15.22 6.59
N ASN A 163 5.24 -15.18 5.93
CA ASN A 163 4.26 -14.10 6.11
C ASN A 163 3.86 -13.94 7.58
N ARG A 164 3.51 -15.03 8.28
CA ARG A 164 3.22 -14.99 9.72
C ARG A 164 4.40 -14.53 10.56
N SER A 165 5.61 -14.96 10.21
CA SER A 165 6.82 -14.61 10.97
C SER A 165 7.20 -13.15 10.78
N SER A 166 7.21 -12.65 9.54
CA SER A 166 7.62 -11.29 9.22
C SER A 166 6.65 -10.23 9.74
N LEU A 167 5.35 -10.52 9.73
CA LEU A 167 4.31 -9.63 10.27
C LEU A 167 4.45 -9.34 11.77
N ARG A 168 5.20 -10.17 12.53
CA ARG A 168 5.48 -9.90 13.95
C ARG A 168 6.24 -8.60 14.16
N ALA A 169 7.02 -8.16 13.17
CA ALA A 169 7.73 -6.89 13.23
C ALA A 169 6.78 -5.68 13.37
N LEU A 170 5.52 -5.80 12.94
CA LEU A 170 4.52 -4.75 13.13
C LEU A 170 4.18 -4.52 14.62
N LEU A 171 4.37 -5.52 15.48
CA LEU A 171 4.08 -5.43 16.92
C LEU A 171 5.05 -4.51 17.66
N ASP A 172 6.20 -4.22 17.08
CA ASP A 172 7.20 -3.30 17.63
C ASP A 172 6.82 -1.81 17.37
N HIS A 173 5.74 -1.57 16.61
CA HIS A 173 5.27 -0.24 16.26
C HIS A 173 3.92 0.10 16.91
N PRO A 174 3.73 1.33 17.41
CA PRO A 174 2.45 1.77 18.01
C PRO A 174 1.42 2.12 16.92
N ILE A 175 0.91 1.09 16.21
CA ILE A 175 0.00 1.26 15.08
C ILE A 175 -1.42 1.48 15.60
N GLU A 176 -2.05 2.59 15.18
CA GLU A 176 -3.45 2.93 15.45
C GLU A 176 -4.36 2.75 14.24
N ILE A 177 -3.79 2.89 13.04
CA ILE A 177 -4.51 2.74 11.76
C ILE A 177 -3.74 1.77 10.88
N LEU A 178 -4.44 0.76 10.35
CA LEU A 178 -3.91 -0.18 9.39
C LEU A 178 -4.64 -0.01 8.05
N ILE A 179 -3.88 0.18 6.99
CA ILE A 179 -4.40 0.38 5.62
C ILE A 179 -3.90 -0.77 4.76
N PHE A 180 -4.73 -1.23 3.84
CA PHE A 180 -4.48 -2.41 3.03
C PHE A 180 -4.53 -2.08 1.54
N ALA A 181 -3.81 -2.84 0.73
CA ALA A 181 -3.96 -2.81 -0.72
C ALA A 181 -5.28 -3.47 -1.18
N HIS A 182 -5.92 -4.26 -0.29
CA HIS A 182 -7.20 -4.94 -0.53
C HIS A 182 -8.13 -4.81 0.67
N GLY A 183 -9.17 -3.96 0.51
CA GLY A 183 -10.22 -3.74 1.50
C GLY A 183 -10.08 -2.46 2.30
N SER A 184 -11.02 -2.27 3.23
CA SER A 184 -11.18 -1.01 3.97
C SER A 184 -10.17 -0.86 5.10
N PRO A 185 -9.72 0.37 5.40
CA PRO A 185 -8.84 0.66 6.54
C PRO A 185 -9.43 0.21 7.88
N LEU A 186 -8.56 -0.21 8.79
CA LEU A 186 -8.91 -0.65 10.14
C LEU A 186 -8.36 0.30 11.19
N ARG A 187 -9.13 0.57 12.26
CA ARG A 187 -8.73 1.45 13.35
C ARG A 187 -8.88 0.77 14.71
N GLY A 188 -8.00 1.15 15.62
CA GLY A 188 -8.03 0.79 17.03
C GLY A 188 -7.66 -0.67 17.32
N LYS A 189 -6.91 -0.86 18.40
CA LYS A 189 -6.42 -2.16 18.87
C LYS A 189 -5.69 -2.96 17.79
N ILE A 190 -4.91 -2.27 16.94
CA ILE A 190 -4.23 -2.92 15.83
C ILE A 190 -3.21 -3.96 16.30
N PRO A 191 -2.31 -3.68 17.27
CA PRO A 191 -1.37 -4.68 17.76
C PRO A 191 -2.07 -5.95 18.27
N GLU A 192 -3.11 -5.81 19.10
CA GLU A 192 -3.85 -6.95 19.67
C GLU A 192 -4.55 -7.78 18.57
N ARG A 193 -5.07 -7.11 17.52
CA ARG A 193 -5.68 -7.80 16.38
C ARG A 193 -4.66 -8.57 15.56
N ILE A 194 -3.46 -7.99 15.36
CA ILE A 194 -2.34 -8.67 14.69
C ILE A 194 -1.86 -9.86 15.52
N GLU A 195 -1.68 -9.71 16.84
CA GLU A 195 -1.33 -10.81 17.73
C GLU A 195 -2.32 -11.98 17.61
N LEU A 196 -3.63 -11.66 17.68
CA LEU A 196 -4.68 -12.68 17.56
C LEU A 196 -4.67 -13.36 16.17
N LEU A 197 -4.38 -12.62 15.11
CA LEU A 197 -4.26 -13.14 13.74
C LEU A 197 -3.08 -14.07 13.57
N LEU A 198 -1.96 -13.79 14.26
CA LEU A 198 -0.72 -14.55 14.13
C LEU A 198 -0.69 -15.79 15.05
N GLY A 199 -1.46 -15.82 16.12
CA GLY A 199 -1.59 -16.96 17.05
C GLY A 199 -0.46 -17.03 18.07
#